data_743d0b9a91952e9ee54f29f248c3470c
#
_entry.id   743d0b9a91952e9ee54f29f248c3470c
#
_cell.length_a   1.000
_cell.length_b   1.000
_cell.length_c   1.000
_cell.angle_alpha   90.00
_cell.angle_beta   90.00
_cell.angle_gamma   90.00
#
_symmetry.space_group_name_H-M   'P 1'
#
loop_
_entity.id
_entity.type
_entity.pdbx_description
1 polymer ?
#
loop_
_entity_poly.entity_id
_entity_poly.type
_entity_poly.pdbx_seq_one_letter_code
_entity_poly.pdbx_strand_id
1 'polypeptide(L)'
;MRRFFQITAVILVYFIVCGKSCDSNEQFTREQEKNRATRDRDSITSVFQSDSLDQPALRAFEATACIKLGDLRDYLKVMNDSTADKAFKEKAGAMALALCYPGKEVTARMKGVVVDSIRVFKTLQRLSDSVYYGQLSFMAAMPDARQAVRNHSQAKTKFADIFALKQDKVFGRDTLKIWNVLIGDIR
;
A
#
# COMPACT_ATOMS: atom_id res chain seq x y z
N MET A 1 -35.41 62.68 -1.48
CA MET A 1 -35.82 61.31 -1.80
C MET A 1 -35.21 60.73 -3.11
N ARG A 2 -35.07 61.52 -4.18
CA ARG A 2 -34.52 61.03 -5.46
C ARG A 2 -33.05 60.53 -5.39
N ARG A 3 -32.21 61.09 -4.54
CA ARG A 3 -30.79 60.70 -4.42
C ARG A 3 -30.58 59.38 -3.67
N PHE A 4 -31.46 59.00 -2.76
CA PHE A 4 -31.40 57.74 -2.05
C PHE A 4 -31.73 56.55 -2.97
N PHE A 5 -32.66 56.72 -3.90
CA PHE A 5 -33.04 55.69 -4.87
C PHE A 5 -31.92 55.38 -5.90
N GLN A 6 -31.11 56.38 -6.22
CA GLN A 6 -29.99 56.17 -7.15
C GLN A 6 -28.85 55.39 -6.50
N ILE A 7 -28.56 55.58 -5.23
CA ILE A 7 -27.48 54.88 -4.53
C ILE A 7 -27.86 53.41 -4.29
N THR A 8 -29.12 53.11 -3.94
CA THR A 8 -29.58 51.73 -3.79
C THR A 8 -29.56 50.94 -5.11
N ALA A 9 -29.91 51.59 -6.23
CA ALA A 9 -29.86 50.93 -7.53
C ALA A 9 -28.41 50.58 -7.97
N VAL A 10 -27.44 51.43 -7.69
CA VAL A 10 -26.01 51.16 -8.02
C VAL A 10 -25.46 50.04 -7.15
N ILE A 11 -25.80 49.97 -5.88
CA ILE A 11 -25.37 48.89 -4.99
C ILE A 11 -25.94 47.52 -5.44
N LEU A 12 -27.22 47.51 -5.88
CA LEU A 12 -27.91 46.30 -6.31
C LEU A 12 -27.32 45.76 -7.62
N VAL A 13 -26.92 46.63 -8.56
CA VAL A 13 -26.22 46.26 -9.81
C VAL A 13 -24.83 45.72 -9.51
N TYR A 14 -24.12 46.28 -8.55
CA TYR A 14 -22.79 45.82 -8.14
C TYR A 14 -22.85 44.39 -7.55
N PHE A 15 -23.87 44.07 -6.75
CA PHE A 15 -24.06 42.71 -6.23
C PHE A 15 -24.43 41.69 -7.30
N ILE A 16 -25.15 42.08 -8.34
CA ILE A 16 -25.52 41.17 -9.45
C ILE A 16 -24.30 40.85 -10.35
N VAL A 17 -23.41 41.82 -10.53
CA VAL A 17 -22.21 41.65 -11.38
C VAL A 17 -21.11 40.87 -10.67
N CYS A 18 -20.92 41.09 -9.36
CA CYS A 18 -19.91 40.36 -8.57
C CYS A 18 -20.32 38.91 -8.21
N GLY A 19 -21.62 38.60 -8.21
CA GLY A 19 -22.11 37.28 -7.79
C GLY A 19 -22.00 36.18 -8.83
N LYS A 20 -21.61 36.47 -10.08
CA LYS A 20 -21.55 35.46 -11.14
C LYS A 20 -20.14 34.97 -11.51
N SER A 21 -19.08 35.40 -10.82
CA SER A 21 -17.70 35.11 -11.20
C SER A 21 -17.05 33.92 -10.49
N CYS A 22 -17.70 33.25 -9.54
CA CYS A 22 -17.05 32.17 -8.76
C CYS A 22 -17.37 30.73 -9.22
N ASP A 23 -18.46 30.50 -9.96
CA ASP A 23 -18.89 29.12 -10.28
C ASP A 23 -18.11 28.46 -11.40
N SER A 24 -17.57 29.21 -12.35
CA SER A 24 -16.85 28.65 -13.50
C SER A 24 -15.47 28.08 -13.14
N ASN A 25 -14.78 28.65 -12.15
CA ASN A 25 -13.47 28.17 -11.73
C ASN A 25 -13.54 26.87 -10.92
N GLU A 26 -14.54 26.68 -10.09
CA GLU A 26 -14.70 25.45 -9.31
C GLU A 26 -15.06 24.25 -10.19
N GLN A 27 -15.91 24.42 -11.19
CA GLN A 27 -16.25 23.35 -12.13
C GLN A 27 -15.04 22.94 -12.95
N PHE A 28 -14.24 23.89 -13.45
CA PHE A 28 -13.02 23.62 -14.19
C PHE A 28 -11.97 22.90 -13.34
N THR A 29 -11.80 23.27 -12.08
CA THR A 29 -10.88 22.63 -11.14
C THR A 29 -11.31 21.20 -10.82
N ARG A 30 -12.60 20.96 -10.57
CA ARG A 30 -13.16 19.63 -10.30
C ARG A 30 -13.04 18.70 -11.51
N GLU A 31 -13.24 19.23 -12.70
CA GLU A 31 -13.09 18.45 -13.94
C GLU A 31 -11.62 18.12 -14.24
N GLN A 32 -10.70 19.04 -13.95
CA GLN A 32 -9.26 18.77 -14.02
C GLN A 32 -8.81 17.72 -12.98
N GLU A 33 -9.29 17.79 -11.74
CA GLU A 33 -8.99 16.79 -10.71
C GLU A 33 -9.54 15.42 -11.08
N LYS A 34 -10.78 15.37 -11.60
CA LYS A 34 -11.40 14.13 -12.07
C LYS A 34 -10.63 13.51 -13.24
N ASN A 35 -10.22 14.33 -14.20
CA ASN A 35 -9.44 13.89 -15.36
C ASN A 35 -8.03 13.43 -14.94
N ARG A 36 -7.42 14.08 -13.93
CA ARG A 36 -6.14 13.68 -13.37
C ARG A 36 -6.25 12.36 -12.62
N ALA A 37 -7.26 12.21 -11.76
CA ALA A 37 -7.53 10.96 -11.05
C ALA A 37 -7.84 9.79 -12.00
N THR A 38 -8.54 10.05 -13.11
CA THR A 38 -8.80 9.04 -14.14
C THR A 38 -7.52 8.64 -14.86
N ARG A 39 -6.68 9.59 -15.27
CA ARG A 39 -5.39 9.32 -15.92
C ARG A 39 -4.45 8.55 -15.00
N ASP A 40 -4.37 8.93 -13.73
CA ASP A 40 -3.55 8.25 -12.74
C ASP A 40 -4.04 6.82 -12.51
N ARG A 41 -5.36 6.61 -12.47
CA ARG A 41 -5.98 5.29 -12.37
C ARG A 41 -5.69 4.43 -13.59
N ASP A 42 -5.83 4.97 -14.79
CA ASP A 42 -5.59 4.25 -16.05
C ASP A 42 -4.11 3.90 -16.19
N SER A 43 -3.20 4.82 -15.81
CA SER A 43 -1.76 4.57 -15.78
C SER A 43 -1.39 3.46 -14.79
N ILE A 44 -1.92 3.49 -13.57
CA ILE A 44 -1.70 2.44 -12.59
C ILE A 44 -2.24 1.10 -13.09
N THR A 45 -3.46 1.08 -13.64
CA THR A 45 -4.08 -0.14 -14.16
C THR A 45 -3.26 -0.74 -15.31
N SER A 46 -2.73 0.08 -16.20
CA SER A 46 -1.90 -0.38 -17.34
C SER A 46 -0.59 -1.03 -16.88
N VAL A 47 0.05 -0.50 -15.84
CA VAL A 47 1.27 -1.08 -15.26
C VAL A 47 0.98 -2.44 -14.64
N PHE A 48 -0.12 -2.57 -13.89
CA PHE A 48 -0.51 -3.84 -13.27
C PHE A 48 -0.89 -4.93 -14.29
N GLN A 49 -1.36 -4.55 -15.46
CA GLN A 49 -1.77 -5.47 -16.54
C GLN A 49 -0.66 -5.74 -17.57
N SER A 50 0.43 -4.98 -17.55
CA SER A 50 1.52 -5.11 -18.52
C SER A 50 2.08 -6.54 -18.55
N ASP A 51 2.58 -6.96 -19.72
CA ASP A 51 3.21 -8.30 -19.87
C ASP A 51 4.59 -8.37 -19.22
N SER A 52 5.25 -7.23 -19.02
CA SER A 52 6.52 -7.12 -18.31
C SER A 52 6.52 -5.86 -17.45
N LEU A 53 7.23 -5.92 -16.34
CA LEU A 53 7.42 -4.78 -15.45
C LEU A 53 8.66 -3.99 -15.89
N ASP A 54 8.50 -2.69 -16.04
CA ASP A 54 9.59 -1.76 -16.25
C ASP A 54 10.31 -1.43 -14.93
N GLN A 55 11.45 -0.73 -15.00
CA GLN A 55 12.26 -0.40 -13.81
C GLN A 55 11.50 0.43 -12.76
N PRO A 56 10.70 1.46 -13.12
CA PRO A 56 9.87 2.19 -12.16
C PRO A 56 8.85 1.28 -11.45
N ALA A 57 8.18 0.40 -12.20
CA ALA A 57 7.22 -0.56 -11.64
C ALA A 57 7.91 -1.55 -10.70
N LEU A 58 9.08 -2.11 -11.07
CA LEU A 58 9.85 -3.00 -10.19
C LEU A 58 10.19 -2.34 -8.86
N ARG A 59 10.64 -1.09 -8.87
CA ARG A 59 10.91 -0.32 -7.64
C ARG A 59 9.65 -0.10 -6.80
N ALA A 60 8.51 0.17 -7.42
CA ALA A 60 7.23 0.31 -6.73
C ALA A 60 6.78 -1.01 -6.08
N PHE A 61 7.00 -2.15 -6.76
CA PHE A 61 6.74 -3.47 -6.20
C PHE A 61 7.70 -3.84 -5.06
N GLU A 62 8.97 -3.48 -5.14
CA GLU A 62 9.95 -3.61 -4.05
C GLU A 62 9.54 -2.81 -2.82
N ALA A 63 9.13 -1.55 -3.00
CA ALA A 63 8.60 -0.72 -1.91
C ALA A 63 7.32 -1.33 -1.30
N THR A 64 6.42 -1.84 -2.14
CA THR A 64 5.21 -2.56 -1.70
C THR A 64 5.56 -3.82 -0.91
N ALA A 65 6.60 -4.56 -1.30
CA ALA A 65 7.08 -5.73 -0.57
C ALA A 65 7.57 -5.36 0.85
N CYS A 66 8.29 -4.24 0.98
CA CYS A 66 8.72 -3.74 2.29
C CYS A 66 7.52 -3.42 3.19
N ILE A 67 6.49 -2.76 2.65
CA ILE A 67 5.25 -2.45 3.38
C ILE A 67 4.55 -3.75 3.80
N LYS A 68 4.37 -4.70 2.88
CA LYS A 68 3.72 -6.00 3.17
C LYS A 68 4.44 -6.81 4.24
N LEU A 69 5.79 -6.77 4.28
CA LEU A 69 6.55 -7.41 5.35
C LEU A 69 6.30 -6.71 6.71
N GLY A 70 6.15 -5.39 6.71
CA GLY A 70 5.72 -4.61 7.87
C GLY A 70 4.31 -4.99 8.34
N ASP A 71 3.35 -5.06 7.41
CA ASP A 71 1.97 -5.47 7.69
C ASP A 71 1.91 -6.90 8.24
N LEU A 72 2.68 -7.82 7.65
CA LEU A 72 2.80 -9.20 8.14
C LEU A 72 3.26 -9.24 9.60
N ARG A 73 4.29 -8.47 9.96
CA ARG A 73 4.74 -8.31 11.34
C ARG A 73 3.60 -7.85 12.27
N ASP A 74 2.82 -6.87 11.83
CA ASP A 74 1.78 -6.28 12.67
C ASP A 74 0.59 -7.24 12.83
N TYR A 75 0.20 -7.99 11.79
CA TYR A 75 -0.77 -9.07 11.92
C TYR A 75 -0.31 -10.18 12.87
N LEU A 76 0.96 -10.56 12.82
CA LEU A 76 1.52 -11.57 13.73
C LEU A 76 1.57 -11.09 15.18
N LYS A 77 1.76 -9.79 15.43
CA LYS A 77 1.63 -9.21 16.78
C LYS A 77 0.20 -9.39 17.30
N VAL A 78 -0.81 -9.07 16.49
CA VAL A 78 -2.22 -9.24 16.86
C VAL A 78 -2.54 -10.71 17.14
N MET A 79 -2.07 -11.64 16.30
CA MET A 79 -2.28 -13.07 16.50
C MET A 79 -1.68 -13.60 17.81
N ASN A 80 -0.55 -13.03 18.25
CA ASN A 80 0.15 -13.43 19.47
C ASN A 80 -0.28 -12.65 20.72
N ASP A 81 -1.10 -11.62 20.59
CA ASP A 81 -1.61 -10.84 21.71
C ASP A 81 -2.62 -11.68 22.52
N SER A 82 -2.31 -11.96 23.78
CA SER A 82 -3.19 -12.74 24.66
C SER A 82 -4.51 -12.03 24.96
N THR A 83 -4.55 -10.71 24.87
CA THR A 83 -5.71 -9.87 25.21
C THR A 83 -6.66 -9.65 24.02
N ALA A 84 -6.20 -9.89 22.79
CA ALA A 84 -7.01 -9.68 21.61
C ALA A 84 -8.13 -10.73 21.49
N ASP A 85 -9.28 -10.28 21.01
CA ASP A 85 -10.45 -11.13 20.73
C ASP A 85 -10.15 -12.21 19.69
N LYS A 86 -10.79 -13.40 19.84
CA LYS A 86 -10.58 -14.55 18.95
C LYS A 86 -10.89 -14.23 17.49
N ALA A 87 -12.03 -13.57 17.23
CA ALA A 87 -12.42 -13.21 15.86
C ALA A 87 -11.43 -12.26 15.22
N PHE A 88 -10.85 -11.34 16.01
CA PHE A 88 -9.83 -10.43 15.53
C PHE A 88 -8.51 -11.12 15.18
N LYS A 89 -8.09 -12.11 16.00
CA LYS A 89 -6.93 -12.97 15.71
C LYS A 89 -7.12 -13.81 14.45
N GLU A 90 -8.30 -14.40 14.27
CA GLU A 90 -8.63 -15.19 13.07
C GLU A 90 -8.56 -14.32 11.81
N LYS A 91 -9.11 -13.10 11.86
CA LYS A 91 -9.05 -12.15 10.76
C LYS A 91 -7.60 -11.72 10.47
N ALA A 92 -6.81 -11.41 11.50
CA ALA A 92 -5.39 -11.07 11.34
C ALA A 92 -4.60 -12.24 10.72
N GLY A 93 -4.91 -13.48 11.11
CA GLY A 93 -4.33 -14.69 10.53
C GLY A 93 -4.65 -14.84 9.04
N ALA A 94 -5.91 -14.64 8.65
CA ALA A 94 -6.31 -14.67 7.25
C ALA A 94 -5.62 -13.58 6.43
N MET A 95 -5.47 -12.36 6.97
CA MET A 95 -4.76 -11.27 6.32
C MET A 95 -3.26 -11.56 6.20
N ALA A 96 -2.63 -12.13 7.23
CA ALA A 96 -1.23 -12.55 7.20
C ALA A 96 -0.98 -13.60 6.11
N LEU A 97 -1.85 -14.60 6.00
CA LEU A 97 -1.75 -15.65 4.97
C LEU A 97 -1.92 -15.08 3.55
N ALA A 98 -2.79 -14.09 3.37
CA ALA A 98 -3.00 -13.44 2.07
C ALA A 98 -1.76 -12.66 1.57
N LEU A 99 -0.83 -12.30 2.45
CA LEU A 99 0.44 -11.67 2.09
C LEU A 99 1.52 -12.69 1.68
N CYS A 100 1.34 -13.97 2.02
CA CYS A 100 2.35 -15.00 1.85
C CYS A 100 2.18 -15.77 0.53
N TYR A 101 3.29 -16.22 -0.01
CA TYR A 101 3.28 -17.16 -1.14
C TYR A 101 2.65 -18.49 -0.72
N PRO A 102 1.72 -19.05 -1.50
CA PRO A 102 1.05 -20.31 -1.16
C PRO A 102 2.03 -21.45 -0.86
N GLY A 103 1.74 -22.23 0.19
CA GLY A 103 2.56 -23.37 0.59
C GLY A 103 3.83 -23.02 1.36
N LYS A 104 4.05 -21.77 1.76
CA LYS A 104 5.18 -21.35 2.57
C LYS A 104 4.79 -21.11 4.03
N GLU A 105 5.59 -21.64 4.96
CA GLU A 105 5.35 -21.51 6.42
C GLU A 105 5.91 -20.20 7.00
N VAL A 106 5.66 -19.09 6.32
CA VAL A 106 6.21 -17.77 6.68
C VAL A 106 5.75 -17.34 8.07
N THR A 107 4.47 -17.53 8.38
CA THR A 107 3.87 -17.13 9.65
C THR A 107 4.46 -17.88 10.84
N ALA A 108 4.74 -19.18 10.69
CA ALA A 108 5.37 -19.98 11.75
C ALA A 108 6.79 -19.51 12.07
N ARG A 109 7.57 -19.14 11.05
CA ARG A 109 8.97 -18.69 11.20
C ARG A 109 9.10 -17.28 11.76
N MET A 110 8.04 -16.47 11.68
CA MET A 110 8.00 -15.11 12.20
C MET A 110 7.31 -14.97 13.56
N LYS A 111 6.80 -16.06 14.11
CA LYS A 111 6.11 -16.04 15.40
C LYS A 111 7.03 -15.49 16.50
N GLY A 112 6.61 -14.40 17.18
CA GLY A 112 7.36 -13.77 18.25
C GLY A 112 8.60 -12.98 17.81
N VAL A 113 8.82 -12.79 16.50
CA VAL A 113 9.97 -12.03 15.99
C VAL A 113 9.60 -10.55 15.87
N VAL A 114 10.43 -9.69 16.46
CA VAL A 114 10.37 -8.24 16.23
C VAL A 114 11.16 -7.94 14.96
N VAL A 115 10.49 -7.33 13.97
CA VAL A 115 11.08 -6.96 12.68
C VAL A 115 11.36 -5.48 12.66
N ASP A 116 12.55 -5.10 12.26
CA ASP A 116 12.97 -3.71 12.08
C ASP A 116 13.89 -3.56 10.87
N SER A 117 14.10 -2.33 10.41
CA SER A 117 15.09 -1.98 9.38
C SER A 117 14.95 -2.79 8.08
N ILE A 118 13.72 -2.90 7.56
CA ILE A 118 13.43 -3.61 6.31
C ILE A 118 14.07 -2.87 5.12
N ARG A 119 14.84 -3.59 4.30
CA ARG A 119 15.50 -3.04 3.09
C ARG A 119 15.48 -4.05 1.96
N VAL A 120 15.51 -3.56 0.72
CA VAL A 120 15.74 -4.40 -0.46
C VAL A 120 17.19 -4.86 -0.44
N PHE A 121 17.40 -6.18 -0.39
CA PHE A 121 18.71 -6.81 -0.46
C PHE A 121 19.04 -7.23 -1.90
N LYS A 122 18.10 -7.89 -2.56
CA LYS A 122 18.21 -8.26 -3.97
C LYS A 122 16.97 -7.72 -4.70
N THR A 123 17.21 -6.89 -5.71
CA THR A 123 16.16 -6.32 -6.56
C THR A 123 15.37 -7.41 -7.28
N LEU A 124 14.13 -7.10 -7.64
CA LEU A 124 13.28 -8.00 -8.41
C LEU A 124 13.88 -8.27 -9.78
N GLN A 125 14.16 -9.53 -10.07
CA GLN A 125 14.67 -10.03 -11.36
C GLN A 125 13.67 -10.98 -11.97
N ARG A 126 13.50 -10.90 -13.29
CA ARG A 126 12.60 -11.78 -14.02
C ARG A 126 13.06 -13.22 -13.93
N LEU A 127 12.19 -14.09 -13.43
CA LEU A 127 12.41 -15.53 -13.35
C LEU A 127 11.68 -16.26 -14.49
N SER A 128 10.48 -15.78 -14.83
CA SER A 128 9.67 -16.24 -15.96
C SER A 128 8.77 -15.10 -16.47
N ASP A 129 7.92 -15.38 -17.48
CA ASP A 129 6.99 -14.40 -18.03
C ASP A 129 5.92 -13.89 -17.03
N SER A 130 5.69 -14.66 -15.97
CA SER A 130 4.68 -14.36 -14.95
C SER A 130 5.25 -14.23 -13.54
N VAL A 131 6.59 -14.28 -13.38
CA VAL A 131 7.23 -14.29 -12.06
C VAL A 131 8.49 -13.45 -12.06
N TYR A 132 8.58 -12.53 -11.10
CA TYR A 132 9.82 -11.89 -10.67
C TYR A 132 10.17 -12.35 -9.26
N TYR A 133 11.45 -12.48 -8.96
CA TYR A 133 12.00 -12.89 -7.68
C TYR A 133 13.01 -11.87 -7.17
N GLY A 134 12.96 -11.60 -5.88
CA GLY A 134 13.92 -10.75 -5.17
C GLY A 134 14.02 -11.13 -3.70
N GLN A 135 14.76 -10.35 -2.93
CA GLN A 135 14.91 -10.57 -1.48
C GLN A 135 14.91 -9.26 -0.71
N LEU A 136 14.26 -9.27 0.44
CA LEU A 136 14.39 -8.24 1.47
C LEU A 136 15.32 -8.72 2.57
N SER A 137 16.07 -7.80 3.16
CA SER A 137 16.77 -8.01 4.43
C SER A 137 16.08 -7.23 5.54
N PHE A 138 16.07 -7.76 6.75
CA PHE A 138 15.51 -7.11 7.90
C PHE A 138 16.23 -7.55 9.18
N MET A 139 16.20 -6.69 10.19
CA MET A 139 16.70 -7.05 11.52
C MET A 139 15.61 -7.78 12.29
N ALA A 140 15.94 -8.96 12.81
CA ALA A 140 15.06 -9.81 13.58
C ALA A 140 15.59 -9.96 15.00
N ALA A 141 14.78 -9.58 15.99
CA ALA A 141 15.09 -9.80 17.41
C ALA A 141 14.02 -10.69 18.04
N MET A 142 14.43 -11.66 18.85
CA MET A 142 13.52 -12.37 19.74
C MET A 142 13.32 -11.50 20.99
N PRO A 143 12.09 -11.16 21.39
CA PRO A 143 11.84 -10.49 22.64
C PRO A 143 12.05 -11.50 23.78
N ASP A 144 13.24 -11.53 24.34
CA ASP A 144 13.45 -12.23 25.60
C ASP A 144 12.72 -11.44 26.69
N ALA A 145 11.72 -12.06 27.32
CA ALA A 145 10.73 -11.42 28.20
C ALA A 145 11.32 -10.69 29.42
N ARG A 146 12.61 -10.76 29.66
CA ARG A 146 13.31 -10.13 30.79
C ARG A 146 14.50 -9.23 30.42
N GLN A 147 14.92 -9.16 29.15
CA GLN A 147 16.11 -8.41 28.73
C GLN A 147 15.87 -7.38 27.61
N ALA A 148 14.64 -7.13 27.21
CA ALA A 148 14.28 -6.21 26.11
C ALA A 148 14.73 -4.75 26.32
N VAL A 149 15.25 -4.38 27.50
CA VAL A 149 15.62 -3.01 27.85
C VAL A 149 17.13 -2.75 27.73
N ARG A 150 17.99 -3.76 27.63
CA ARG A 150 19.46 -3.54 27.79
C ARG A 150 20.38 -3.97 26.63
N ASN A 151 19.98 -4.84 25.72
CA ASN A 151 20.94 -5.33 24.72
C ASN A 151 20.35 -5.37 23.30
N HIS A 152 20.66 -4.38 22.50
CA HIS A 152 20.56 -4.42 21.01
C HIS A 152 21.44 -5.53 20.39
N SER A 153 22.16 -6.32 21.19
CA SER A 153 23.23 -7.23 20.77
C SER A 153 22.76 -8.59 20.23
N GLN A 154 21.46 -8.88 20.17
CA GLN A 154 20.95 -10.16 19.64
C GLN A 154 20.09 -10.04 18.38
N ALA A 155 20.04 -8.87 17.77
CA ALA A 155 19.36 -8.71 16.51
C ALA A 155 20.16 -9.39 15.40
N LYS A 156 19.54 -10.35 14.70
CA LYS A 156 20.14 -11.04 13.55
C LYS A 156 19.56 -10.53 12.26
N THR A 157 20.39 -10.33 11.25
CA THR A 157 19.90 -10.07 9.90
C THR A 157 19.26 -11.34 9.35
N LYS A 158 18.02 -11.23 8.92
CA LYS A 158 17.27 -12.27 8.21
C LYS A 158 16.90 -11.81 6.83
N PHE A 159 16.55 -12.75 5.99
CA PHE A 159 16.17 -12.52 4.61
C PHE A 159 14.77 -13.08 4.37
N ALA A 160 13.94 -12.30 3.66
CA ALA A 160 12.64 -12.75 3.16
C ALA A 160 12.68 -12.78 1.63
N ASP A 161 12.34 -13.91 1.05
CA ASP A 161 12.14 -14.01 -0.39
C ASP A 161 10.88 -13.21 -0.75
N ILE A 162 10.90 -12.52 -1.90
CA ILE A 162 9.73 -11.82 -2.44
C ILE A 162 9.48 -12.25 -3.88
N PHE A 163 8.21 -12.38 -4.22
CA PHE A 163 7.76 -12.77 -5.55
C PHE A 163 6.75 -11.74 -6.06
N ALA A 164 6.97 -11.18 -7.23
CA ALA A 164 5.92 -10.50 -7.97
C ALA A 164 5.35 -11.50 -8.99
N LEU A 165 4.07 -11.84 -8.84
CA LEU A 165 3.39 -12.86 -9.63
C LEU A 165 2.26 -12.23 -10.42
N LYS A 166 2.12 -12.65 -11.68
CA LYS A 166 0.95 -12.32 -12.51
C LYS A 166 -0.17 -13.30 -12.18
N GLN A 167 -1.25 -12.81 -11.57
CA GLN A 167 -2.35 -13.62 -11.07
C GLN A 167 -3.69 -13.11 -11.60
N ASP A 168 -4.64 -14.01 -11.79
CA ASP A 168 -6.01 -13.67 -12.11
C ASP A 168 -6.70 -13.09 -10.87
N LYS A 169 -7.31 -11.91 -11.02
CA LYS A 169 -8.10 -11.27 -9.97
C LYS A 169 -9.45 -10.87 -10.51
N VAL A 170 -10.50 -11.23 -9.77
CA VAL A 170 -11.88 -10.93 -10.13
C VAL A 170 -12.26 -9.53 -9.63
N PHE A 171 -12.76 -8.70 -10.53
CA PHE A 171 -13.29 -7.36 -10.27
C PHE A 171 -14.75 -7.31 -10.76
N GLY A 172 -15.68 -7.56 -9.86
CA GLY A 172 -17.10 -7.67 -10.23
C GLY A 172 -17.35 -8.86 -11.15
N ARG A 173 -17.63 -8.61 -12.45
CA ARG A 173 -17.84 -9.64 -13.47
C ARG A 173 -16.59 -9.92 -14.31
N ASP A 174 -15.57 -9.10 -14.21
CA ASP A 174 -14.37 -9.19 -15.04
C ASP A 174 -13.24 -9.89 -14.28
N THR A 175 -12.47 -10.70 -14.99
CA THR A 175 -11.24 -11.30 -14.48
C THR A 175 -10.06 -10.66 -15.21
N LEU A 176 -9.18 -10.02 -14.43
CA LEU A 176 -8.01 -9.35 -14.96
C LEU A 176 -6.74 -10.04 -14.46
N LYS A 177 -5.73 -10.16 -15.32
CA LYS A 177 -4.40 -10.60 -14.91
C LYS A 177 -3.63 -9.41 -14.39
N ILE A 178 -3.30 -9.44 -13.11
CA ILE A 178 -2.55 -8.36 -12.46
C ILE A 178 -1.32 -8.89 -11.75
N TRP A 179 -0.31 -8.05 -11.64
CA TRP A 179 0.87 -8.33 -10.83
C TRP A 179 0.55 -8.13 -9.35
N ASN A 180 0.95 -9.07 -8.52
CA ASN A 180 0.81 -9.02 -7.07
C ASN A 180 2.13 -9.44 -6.41
N VAL A 181 2.52 -8.75 -5.33
CA VAL A 181 3.71 -9.10 -4.55
C VAL A 181 3.33 -9.96 -3.36
N LEU A 182 4.05 -11.05 -3.18
CA LEU A 182 3.87 -11.98 -2.06
C LEU A 182 5.22 -12.23 -1.36
N ILE A 183 5.15 -12.46 -0.06
CA ILE A 183 6.29 -12.80 0.79
C ILE A 183 6.49 -14.32 0.71
N GLY A 184 7.71 -14.73 0.39
CA GLY A 184 8.12 -16.14 0.33
C GLY A 184 8.79 -16.62 1.60
N ASP A 185 9.81 -17.50 1.46
CA ASP A 185 10.52 -18.08 2.59
C ASP A 185 11.30 -17.03 3.38
N ILE A 186 11.37 -17.26 4.70
CA ILE A 186 12.19 -16.47 5.62
C ILE A 186 13.35 -17.34 6.13
N ARG A 187 14.57 -16.79 6.02
CA ARG A 187 15.82 -17.47 6.38
C ARG A 187 16.61 -16.67 7.39
#